data_d6ee090dca3ef2a1521d9e800ca897dc
#
_entry.id   d6ee090dca3ef2a1521d9e800ca897dc
#
_cell.length_a   1.000
_cell.length_b   1.000
_cell.length_c   1.000
_cell.angle_alpha   90.00
_cell.angle_beta   90.00
_cell.angle_gamma   90.00
#
_symmetry.space_group_name_H-M   'P 1'
#
loop_
_entity.id
_entity.type
_entity.pdbx_description
1 polymer ?
#
loop_
_entity_poly.entity_id
_entity_poly.type
_entity_poly.pdbx_seq_one_letter_code
_entity_poly.pdbx_strand_id
1 'polypeptide(L)'
;MLFNTFGDPTQKSLMLVHGLGVSYQVFHPLIKLLQVRYHIIAVQVDGFLIDDENKPVSSVFTSIDDQVDQLVRHIRSAYDGHLDAAYGLSMGGCIVAKLQERTDISIDHVILDAAPLVPLPRWSIDPLRYYQSFNVWCSYHMSSFFKWLFHSHYFDALLDELAKVYPSGYGRAVRDAYKSIYTSRLECVNCADVHYWYGQHEAFVAKYMFRHLSALAPHCHITRFPRMQHGQLVIDHPDRVAELLTEIIG
;
A
#
# COMPACT_ATOMS: atom_id res chain seq x y z
N MET A 1 7.99 5.52 11.38
CA MET A 1 8.19 4.85 10.07
C MET A 1 9.60 4.27 10.01
N LEU A 2 9.79 3.11 9.38
CA LEU A 2 11.08 2.48 9.14
C LEU A 2 11.25 2.18 7.66
N PHE A 3 12.50 2.10 7.20
CA PHE A 3 12.85 1.85 5.81
C PHE A 3 13.82 0.67 5.73
N ASN A 4 13.45 -0.35 4.96
CA ASN A 4 14.30 -1.51 4.71
C ASN A 4 14.75 -1.44 3.25
N THR A 5 16.06 -1.48 3.00
CA THR A 5 16.59 -1.35 1.64
C THR A 5 17.19 -2.67 1.16
N PHE A 6 17.02 -2.95 -0.14
CA PHE A 6 17.49 -4.15 -0.81
C PHE A 6 18.04 -3.79 -2.20
N GLY A 7 18.99 -4.57 -2.70
CA GLY A 7 19.61 -4.33 -4.00
C GLY A 7 20.74 -3.32 -3.95
N ASP A 8 21.28 -2.98 -5.13
CA ASP A 8 22.41 -2.07 -5.27
C ASP A 8 21.91 -0.61 -5.22
N PRO A 9 22.43 0.25 -4.33
CA PRO A 9 21.99 1.64 -4.22
C PRO A 9 22.29 2.51 -5.47
N THR A 10 23.06 2.01 -6.42
CA THR A 10 23.35 2.71 -7.69
C THR A 10 22.31 2.43 -8.79
N GLN A 11 21.40 1.47 -8.55
CA GLN A 11 20.33 1.13 -9.47
C GLN A 11 19.13 2.07 -9.29
N LYS A 12 18.19 2.03 -10.26
CA LYS A 12 16.92 2.76 -10.18
C LYS A 12 16.19 2.44 -8.89
N SER A 13 15.66 3.46 -8.24
CA SER A 13 14.99 3.38 -6.95
C SER A 13 13.52 2.97 -7.10
N LEU A 14 13.09 1.96 -6.35
CA LEU A 14 11.70 1.52 -6.29
C LEU A 14 11.20 1.49 -4.83
N MET A 15 10.32 2.42 -4.49
CA MET A 15 9.68 2.43 -3.18
C MET A 15 8.45 1.52 -3.16
N LEU A 16 8.32 0.67 -2.13
CA LEU A 16 7.18 -0.21 -1.90
C LEU A 16 6.49 0.16 -0.59
N VAL A 17 5.20 0.53 -0.64
CA VAL A 17 4.40 0.92 0.52
C VAL A 17 3.23 -0.06 0.71
N HIS A 18 3.21 -0.76 1.84
CA HIS A 18 2.26 -1.84 2.12
C HIS A 18 0.86 -1.35 2.50
N GLY A 19 -0.11 -2.26 2.41
CA GLY A 19 -1.50 -2.03 2.80
C GLY A 19 -1.73 -2.06 4.31
N LEU A 20 -2.96 -1.78 4.71
CA LEU A 20 -3.39 -1.88 6.10
C LEU A 20 -3.45 -3.35 6.53
N GLY A 21 -2.98 -3.62 7.75
CA GLY A 21 -3.08 -4.95 8.34
C GLY A 21 -1.99 -5.94 7.94
N VAL A 22 -1.03 -5.51 7.13
CA VAL A 22 0.14 -6.30 6.74
C VAL A 22 1.44 -5.52 7.01
N SER A 23 2.57 -6.22 7.07
CA SER A 23 3.89 -5.61 7.13
C SER A 23 4.50 -5.46 5.72
N TYR A 24 5.67 -4.82 5.63
CA TYR A 24 6.42 -4.76 4.38
C TYR A 24 6.82 -6.14 3.84
N GLN A 25 6.79 -7.17 4.70
CA GLN A 25 7.14 -8.53 4.32
C GLN A 25 6.17 -9.18 3.34
N VAL A 26 4.97 -8.61 3.19
CA VAL A 26 4.04 -9.01 2.11
C VAL A 26 4.71 -8.89 0.73
N PHE A 27 5.71 -8.03 0.61
CA PHE A 27 6.49 -7.84 -0.62
C PHE A 27 7.74 -8.71 -0.72
N HIS A 28 8.08 -9.55 0.28
CA HIS A 28 9.31 -10.35 0.24
C HIS A 28 9.46 -11.19 -1.05
N PRO A 29 8.41 -11.88 -1.56
CA PRO A 29 8.53 -12.60 -2.83
C PRO A 29 8.86 -11.66 -4.00
N LEU A 30 8.23 -10.48 -4.05
CA LEU A 30 8.45 -9.48 -5.07
C LEU A 30 9.86 -8.85 -4.94
N ILE A 31 10.30 -8.53 -3.71
CA ILE A 31 11.63 -7.98 -3.43
C ILE A 31 12.73 -8.93 -3.94
N LYS A 32 12.60 -10.24 -3.70
CA LYS A 32 13.57 -11.25 -4.16
C LYS A 32 13.74 -11.25 -5.68
N LEU A 33 12.67 -10.99 -6.42
CA LEU A 33 12.70 -10.93 -7.89
C LEU A 33 13.32 -9.63 -8.41
N LEU A 34 13.04 -8.50 -7.74
CA LEU A 34 13.38 -7.18 -8.24
C LEU A 34 14.72 -6.63 -7.73
N GLN A 35 15.21 -7.04 -6.55
CA GLN A 35 16.45 -6.52 -5.95
C GLN A 35 17.71 -6.72 -6.76
N VAL A 36 17.68 -7.58 -7.78
CA VAL A 36 18.80 -7.79 -8.71
C VAL A 36 18.91 -6.69 -9.78
N ARG A 37 17.83 -5.88 -9.94
CA ARG A 37 17.74 -4.82 -10.97
C ARG A 37 17.42 -3.44 -10.40
N TYR A 38 16.86 -3.37 -9.20
CA TYR A 38 16.40 -2.13 -8.59
C TYR A 38 16.93 -1.99 -7.16
N HIS A 39 17.17 -0.75 -6.76
CA HIS A 39 17.33 -0.38 -5.36
C HIS A 39 15.93 -0.26 -4.73
N ILE A 40 15.54 -1.23 -3.90
CA ILE A 40 14.20 -1.31 -3.32
C ILE A 40 14.18 -0.66 -1.96
N ILE A 41 13.19 0.19 -1.71
CA ILE A 41 12.92 0.86 -0.45
C ILE A 41 11.58 0.34 0.07
N ALA A 42 11.61 -0.68 0.92
CA ALA A 42 10.40 -1.24 1.52
C ALA A 42 10.04 -0.48 2.80
N VAL A 43 8.93 0.24 2.76
CA VAL A 43 8.47 1.12 3.82
C VAL A 43 7.67 0.35 4.86
N GLN A 44 7.98 0.55 6.14
CA GLN A 44 7.14 0.13 7.25
C GLN A 44 6.36 1.34 7.77
N VAL A 45 5.05 1.33 7.56
CA VAL A 45 4.14 2.40 7.98
C VAL A 45 3.92 2.36 9.50
N ASP A 46 3.89 3.53 10.15
CA ASP A 46 3.62 3.60 11.58
C ASP A 46 2.30 2.93 11.98
N GLY A 47 2.26 2.31 13.14
CA GLY A 47 1.15 1.50 13.60
C GLY A 47 1.19 0.03 13.12
N PHE A 48 2.12 -0.28 12.17
CA PHE A 48 2.26 -1.61 11.55
C PHE A 48 3.73 -2.05 11.46
N LEU A 49 4.58 -1.53 12.36
CA LEU A 49 6.01 -1.84 12.39
C LEU A 49 6.27 -3.23 12.99
N ILE A 50 7.27 -3.90 12.44
CA ILE A 50 7.85 -5.13 13.00
C ILE A 50 9.36 -4.98 13.13
N ASP A 51 9.95 -5.67 14.10
CA ASP A 51 11.40 -5.79 14.26
C ASP A 51 12.01 -6.92 13.41
N ASP A 52 13.31 -7.13 13.55
CA ASP A 52 14.05 -8.18 12.83
C ASP A 52 13.61 -9.61 13.22
N GLU A 53 12.98 -9.78 14.38
CA GLU A 53 12.39 -11.05 14.84
C GLU A 53 10.92 -11.22 14.41
N ASN A 54 10.41 -10.33 13.56
CA ASN A 54 9.01 -10.25 13.13
C ASN A 54 8.01 -10.01 14.28
N LYS A 55 8.47 -9.35 15.33
CA LYS A 55 7.62 -8.96 16.45
C LYS A 55 7.15 -7.52 16.25
N PRO A 56 5.93 -7.21 16.67
CA PRO A 56 5.39 -5.88 16.50
C PRO A 56 6.12 -4.85 17.34
N VAL A 57 6.44 -3.73 16.71
CA VAL A 57 7.05 -2.57 17.36
C VAL A 57 5.97 -1.52 17.63
N SER A 58 5.93 -1.01 18.85
CA SER A 58 4.97 0.03 19.21
C SER A 58 5.25 1.32 18.44
N SER A 59 4.27 1.75 17.66
CA SER A 59 4.27 3.04 16.97
C SER A 59 2.84 3.54 16.80
N VAL A 60 2.67 4.83 16.53
CA VAL A 60 1.35 5.44 16.43
C VAL A 60 1.10 5.91 15.01
N PHE A 61 0.11 5.31 14.35
CA PHE A 61 -0.41 5.86 13.10
C PHE A 61 -1.26 7.10 13.41
N THR A 62 -0.89 8.25 12.88
CA THR A 62 -1.62 9.52 13.05
C THR A 62 -2.53 9.81 11.86
N SER A 63 -1.96 9.92 10.66
CA SER A 63 -2.71 10.19 9.42
C SER A 63 -1.90 9.80 8.18
N ILE A 64 -2.58 9.73 7.03
CA ILE A 64 -1.91 9.60 5.72
C ILE A 64 -0.93 10.76 5.50
N ASP A 65 -1.34 11.99 5.80
CA ASP A 65 -0.50 13.17 5.58
C ASP A 65 0.78 13.15 6.43
N ASP A 66 0.70 12.69 7.69
CA ASP A 66 1.88 12.51 8.54
C ASP A 66 2.84 11.45 7.96
N GLN A 67 2.31 10.34 7.43
CA GLN A 67 3.13 9.33 6.76
C GLN A 67 3.81 9.92 5.51
N VAL A 68 3.08 10.71 4.71
CA VAL A 68 3.63 11.41 3.54
C VAL A 68 4.75 12.38 3.94
N ASP A 69 4.56 13.16 4.99
CA ASP A 69 5.60 14.09 5.46
C ASP A 69 6.88 13.37 5.93
N GLN A 70 6.74 12.18 6.51
CA GLN A 70 7.89 11.35 6.86
C GLN A 70 8.61 10.82 5.61
N LEU A 71 7.85 10.36 4.60
CA LEU A 71 8.40 9.90 3.32
C LEU A 71 9.14 11.03 2.59
N VAL A 72 8.54 12.22 2.51
CA VAL A 72 9.17 13.39 1.87
C VAL A 72 10.51 13.72 2.53
N ARG A 73 10.56 13.76 3.86
CA ARG A 73 11.82 13.98 4.59
C ARG A 73 12.87 12.93 4.23
N HIS A 74 12.48 11.66 4.15
CA HIS A 74 13.39 10.57 3.81
C HIS A 74 13.87 10.66 2.36
N ILE A 75 12.97 10.88 1.40
CA ILE A 75 13.31 11.00 -0.02
C ILE A 75 14.26 12.18 -0.25
N ARG A 76 14.03 13.31 0.39
CA ARG A 76 14.92 14.49 0.28
C ARG A 76 16.29 14.25 0.89
N SER A 77 16.37 13.53 2.01
CA SER A 77 17.64 13.34 2.71
C SER A 77 18.49 12.19 2.14
N ALA A 78 17.88 11.15 1.60
CA ALA A 78 18.55 9.94 1.17
C ALA A 78 18.61 9.76 -0.37
N TYR A 79 17.71 10.44 -1.11
CA TYR A 79 17.54 10.28 -2.57
C TYR A 79 17.47 11.63 -3.31
N ASP A 80 18.03 12.70 -2.75
CA ASP A 80 18.09 14.04 -3.36
C ASP A 80 16.74 14.57 -3.85
N GLY A 81 15.64 14.11 -3.23
CA GLY A 81 14.27 14.51 -3.58
C GLY A 81 13.68 13.77 -4.78
N HIS A 82 14.29 12.70 -5.27
CA HIS A 82 13.85 11.97 -6.46
C HIS A 82 13.70 10.46 -6.21
N LEU A 83 12.69 9.85 -6.84
CA LEU A 83 12.52 8.39 -6.96
C LEU A 83 12.17 8.04 -8.40
N ASP A 84 12.75 6.95 -8.93
CA ASP A 84 12.37 6.43 -10.24
C ASP A 84 10.96 5.83 -10.21
N ALA A 85 10.59 5.12 -9.14
CA ALA A 85 9.24 4.57 -9.03
C ALA A 85 8.75 4.44 -7.59
N ALA A 86 7.42 4.52 -7.43
CA ALA A 86 6.73 4.21 -6.17
C ALA A 86 5.50 3.33 -6.43
N TYR A 87 5.46 2.18 -5.76
CA TYR A 87 4.32 1.26 -5.74
C TYR A 87 3.64 1.28 -4.38
N GLY A 88 2.34 1.46 -4.36
CA GLY A 88 1.55 1.44 -3.13
C GLY A 88 0.36 0.50 -3.21
N LEU A 89 0.26 -0.41 -2.24
CA LEU A 89 -0.84 -1.34 -2.10
C LEU A 89 -1.91 -0.77 -1.17
N SER A 90 -3.17 -0.63 -1.62
CA SER A 90 -4.31 -0.27 -0.78
C SER A 90 -4.07 1.03 0.01
N MET A 91 -3.94 0.99 1.34
CA MET A 91 -3.53 2.13 2.17
C MET A 91 -2.20 2.72 1.70
N GLY A 92 -1.23 1.87 1.34
CA GLY A 92 0.04 2.31 0.76
C GLY A 92 -0.15 3.05 -0.56
N GLY A 93 -1.13 2.62 -1.37
CA GLY A 93 -1.51 3.33 -2.59
C GLY A 93 -2.11 4.71 -2.30
N CYS A 94 -2.88 4.87 -1.22
CA CYS A 94 -3.36 6.17 -0.77
C CYS A 94 -2.20 7.08 -0.33
N ILE A 95 -1.20 6.53 0.38
CA ILE A 95 0.01 7.26 0.79
C ILE A 95 0.81 7.69 -0.44
N VAL A 96 1.07 6.79 -1.40
CA VAL A 96 1.80 7.10 -2.64
C VAL A 96 1.04 8.11 -3.50
N ALA A 97 -0.28 8.01 -3.58
CA ALA A 97 -1.12 8.99 -4.28
C ALA A 97 -0.99 10.40 -3.66
N LYS A 98 -0.95 10.51 -2.35
CA LYS A 98 -0.72 11.80 -1.66
C LYS A 98 0.74 12.25 -1.73
N LEU A 99 1.69 11.32 -1.78
CA LEU A 99 3.11 11.62 -1.91
C LEU A 99 3.42 12.29 -3.25
N GLN A 100 2.86 11.82 -4.35
CA GLN A 100 3.07 12.41 -5.69
C GLN A 100 2.40 13.79 -5.85
N GLU A 101 1.50 14.22 -4.96
CA GLU A 101 0.98 15.61 -4.95
C GLU A 101 2.05 16.62 -4.52
N ARG A 102 3.12 16.18 -3.88
CA ARG A 102 4.17 17.07 -3.36
C ARG A 102 5.01 17.64 -4.52
N THR A 103 5.34 18.92 -4.40
CA THR A 103 6.14 19.64 -5.38
C THR A 103 7.60 19.77 -5.00
N ASP A 104 7.96 19.36 -3.79
CA ASP A 104 9.32 19.39 -3.24
C ASP A 104 10.08 18.05 -3.41
N ILE A 105 9.45 17.09 -4.10
CA ILE A 105 10.04 15.83 -4.56
C ILE A 105 9.52 15.50 -5.98
N SER A 106 10.15 14.54 -6.64
CA SER A 106 9.72 13.99 -7.93
C SER A 106 9.70 12.47 -7.91
N ILE A 107 8.72 11.89 -8.62
CA ILE A 107 8.60 10.44 -8.83
C ILE A 107 8.28 10.24 -10.30
N ASP A 108 9.06 9.43 -11.02
CA ASP A 108 8.85 9.25 -12.46
C ASP A 108 7.66 8.33 -12.76
N HIS A 109 7.53 7.22 -12.03
CA HIS A 109 6.46 6.24 -12.20
C HIS A 109 5.71 5.99 -10.89
N VAL A 110 4.39 6.14 -10.91
CA VAL A 110 3.51 5.91 -9.75
C VAL A 110 2.56 4.75 -10.03
N ILE A 111 2.61 3.72 -9.20
CA ILE A 111 1.73 2.54 -9.32
C ILE A 111 0.84 2.44 -8.09
N LEU A 112 -0.47 2.56 -8.29
CA LEU A 112 -1.51 2.58 -7.28
C LEU A 112 -2.33 1.28 -7.37
N ASP A 113 -1.99 0.28 -6.56
CA ASP A 113 -2.70 -1.00 -6.54
C ASP A 113 -3.84 -0.96 -5.52
N ALA A 114 -5.06 -1.01 -6.02
CA ALA A 114 -6.31 -0.99 -5.25
C ALA A 114 -6.43 0.24 -4.31
N ALA A 115 -5.85 1.38 -4.70
CA ALA A 115 -5.75 2.56 -3.87
C ALA A 115 -7.08 3.29 -3.69
N PRO A 116 -7.51 3.62 -2.46
CA PRO A 116 -8.62 4.53 -2.22
C PRO A 116 -8.20 5.99 -2.47
N LEU A 117 -8.85 6.64 -3.45
CA LEU A 117 -8.50 7.99 -3.93
C LEU A 117 -9.59 9.03 -3.69
N VAL A 118 -10.77 8.60 -3.20
CA VAL A 118 -11.94 9.45 -3.01
C VAL A 118 -12.49 9.24 -1.60
N PRO A 119 -12.79 10.31 -0.87
CA PRO A 119 -13.34 10.19 0.47
C PRO A 119 -14.75 9.59 0.47
N LEU A 120 -15.09 8.93 1.55
CA LEU A 120 -16.46 8.48 1.80
C LEU A 120 -17.32 9.60 2.41
N PRO A 121 -18.67 9.50 2.32
CA PRO A 121 -19.56 10.40 3.00
C PRO A 121 -19.28 10.43 4.51
N ARG A 122 -19.22 11.62 5.12
CA ARG A 122 -18.82 11.79 6.53
C ARG A 122 -19.61 10.93 7.50
N TRP A 123 -20.91 10.75 7.25
CA TRP A 123 -21.79 9.94 8.11
C TRP A 123 -21.46 8.44 8.12
N SER A 124 -20.80 7.93 7.06
CA SER A 124 -20.44 6.51 6.94
C SER A 124 -19.06 6.18 7.52
N ILE A 125 -18.21 7.18 7.78
CA ILE A 125 -16.81 6.98 8.18
C ILE A 125 -16.72 6.26 9.53
N ASP A 126 -17.40 6.77 10.56
CA ASP A 126 -17.34 6.18 11.90
C ASP A 126 -17.92 4.76 11.93
N PRO A 127 -19.12 4.47 11.42
CA PRO A 127 -19.62 3.11 11.35
C PRO A 127 -18.65 2.16 10.62
N LEU A 128 -18.12 2.58 9.48
CA LEU A 128 -17.24 1.72 8.68
C LEU A 128 -15.90 1.44 9.34
N ARG A 129 -15.25 2.45 9.96
CA ARG A 129 -13.96 2.22 10.62
C ARG A 129 -14.09 1.29 11.84
N TYR A 130 -15.18 1.37 12.59
CA TYR A 130 -15.44 0.43 13.68
C TYR A 130 -15.77 -0.97 13.17
N TYR A 131 -16.58 -1.08 12.12
CA TYR A 131 -16.87 -2.34 11.45
C TYR A 131 -15.60 -3.01 10.93
N GLN A 132 -14.75 -2.27 10.23
CA GLN A 132 -13.48 -2.80 9.73
C GLN A 132 -12.53 -3.19 10.86
N SER A 133 -12.45 -2.39 11.93
CA SER A 133 -11.65 -2.74 13.10
C SER A 133 -12.15 -4.03 13.76
N PHE A 134 -13.46 -4.26 13.80
CA PHE A 134 -14.05 -5.50 14.28
C PHE A 134 -13.73 -6.68 13.36
N ASN A 135 -13.81 -6.49 12.03
CA ASN A 135 -13.43 -7.53 11.08
C ASN A 135 -11.96 -7.94 11.23
N VAL A 136 -11.07 -6.98 11.40
CA VAL A 136 -9.65 -7.25 11.64
C VAL A 136 -9.46 -7.99 12.96
N TRP A 137 -10.17 -7.59 14.01
CA TRP A 137 -10.15 -8.30 15.31
C TRP A 137 -10.63 -9.76 15.16
N CYS A 138 -11.73 -9.99 14.47
CA CYS A 138 -12.22 -11.35 14.16
C CYS A 138 -11.19 -12.15 13.36
N SER A 139 -10.61 -11.55 12.33
CA SER A 139 -9.61 -12.19 11.46
C SER A 139 -8.38 -12.65 12.25
N TYR A 140 -7.93 -11.86 13.21
CA TYR A 140 -6.83 -12.24 14.08
C TYR A 140 -7.21 -13.36 15.06
N HIS A 141 -8.28 -13.16 15.85
CA HIS A 141 -8.65 -14.11 16.91
C HIS A 141 -9.25 -15.42 16.39
N MET A 142 -9.80 -15.41 15.17
CA MET A 142 -10.40 -16.57 14.53
C MET A 142 -9.59 -17.03 13.30
N SER A 143 -8.32 -16.70 13.22
CA SER A 143 -7.49 -16.98 12.04
C SER A 143 -7.49 -18.45 11.62
N SER A 144 -7.37 -19.38 12.56
CA SER A 144 -7.41 -20.83 12.27
C SER A 144 -8.75 -21.27 11.66
N PHE A 145 -9.86 -20.69 12.13
CA PHE A 145 -11.19 -20.96 11.58
C PHE A 145 -11.29 -20.41 10.15
N PHE A 146 -10.85 -19.20 9.89
CA PHE A 146 -10.89 -18.61 8.55
C PHE A 146 -9.96 -19.33 7.57
N LYS A 147 -8.77 -19.76 7.98
CA LYS A 147 -7.89 -20.60 7.16
C LYS A 147 -8.56 -21.92 6.78
N TRP A 148 -9.20 -22.58 7.76
CA TRP A 148 -9.97 -23.79 7.49
C TRP A 148 -11.17 -23.55 6.57
N LEU A 149 -11.86 -22.41 6.68
CA LEU A 149 -13.05 -22.08 5.89
C LEU A 149 -12.72 -21.74 4.44
N PHE A 150 -11.71 -20.89 4.22
CA PHE A 150 -11.44 -20.34 2.89
C PHE A 150 -10.48 -21.18 2.06
N HIS A 151 -9.59 -21.96 2.66
CA HIS A 151 -8.59 -22.83 1.98
C HIS A 151 -7.92 -22.10 0.81
N SER A 152 -7.41 -20.89 1.03
CA SER A 152 -6.87 -20.03 -0.01
C SER A 152 -5.51 -19.49 0.40
N HIS A 153 -4.50 -19.64 -0.46
CA HIS A 153 -3.15 -19.09 -0.24
C HIS A 153 -3.20 -17.57 0.06
N TYR A 154 -4.00 -16.84 -0.69
CA TYR A 154 -4.20 -15.40 -0.49
C TYR A 154 -4.69 -15.07 0.93
N PHE A 155 -5.75 -15.74 1.42
CA PHE A 155 -6.27 -15.50 2.76
C PHE A 155 -5.31 -15.96 3.84
N ASP A 156 -4.64 -17.10 3.65
CA ASP A 156 -3.64 -17.62 4.60
C ASP A 156 -2.49 -16.63 4.75
N ALA A 157 -1.95 -16.12 3.65
CA ALA A 157 -0.89 -15.13 3.64
C ALA A 157 -1.29 -13.82 4.35
N LEU A 158 -2.51 -13.32 4.08
CA LEU A 158 -3.04 -12.12 4.76
C LEU A 158 -3.19 -12.31 6.27
N LEU A 159 -3.68 -13.48 6.71
CA LEU A 159 -3.85 -13.79 8.13
C LEU A 159 -2.50 -13.97 8.84
N ASP A 160 -1.51 -14.53 8.15
CA ASP A 160 -0.15 -14.67 8.68
C ASP A 160 0.54 -13.30 8.80
N GLU A 161 0.39 -12.41 7.82
CA GLU A 161 0.89 -11.03 7.91
C GLU A 161 0.18 -10.25 9.02
N LEU A 162 -1.14 -10.39 9.14
CA LEU A 162 -1.91 -9.77 10.20
C LEU A 162 -1.41 -10.19 11.59
N ALA A 163 -1.07 -11.47 11.76
CA ALA A 163 -0.56 -12.00 13.03
C ALA A 163 0.78 -11.36 13.43
N LYS A 164 1.61 -10.94 12.48
CA LYS A 164 2.89 -10.26 12.74
C LYS A 164 2.71 -8.84 13.26
N VAL A 165 1.70 -8.12 12.77
CA VAL A 165 1.48 -6.70 13.09
C VAL A 165 0.42 -6.45 14.16
N TYR A 166 -0.30 -7.50 14.60
CA TYR A 166 -1.41 -7.40 15.54
C TYR A 166 -0.94 -7.52 17.01
N PRO A 167 -0.61 -6.46 17.70
CA PRO A 167 -0.44 -6.43 19.15
C PRO A 167 -1.10 -5.25 19.83
N SER A 168 -0.74 -5.02 21.09
CA SER A 168 -1.29 -3.95 21.93
C SER A 168 -1.31 -2.58 21.22
N GLY A 169 -2.49 -1.97 21.10
CA GLY A 169 -2.69 -0.68 20.43
C GLY A 169 -3.16 -0.78 18.97
N TYR A 170 -3.06 -1.94 18.35
CA TYR A 170 -3.43 -2.17 16.96
C TYR A 170 -4.85 -1.70 16.60
N GLY A 171 -5.84 -1.96 17.48
CA GLY A 171 -7.22 -1.51 17.24
C GLY A 171 -7.36 0.00 17.08
N ARG A 172 -6.51 0.82 17.72
CA ARG A 172 -6.45 2.26 17.51
C ARG A 172 -5.82 2.56 16.14
N ALA A 173 -4.64 1.98 15.84
CA ALA A 173 -3.96 2.19 14.57
C ALA A 173 -4.86 1.86 13.37
N VAL A 174 -5.58 0.74 13.42
CA VAL A 174 -6.55 0.34 12.39
C VAL A 174 -7.67 1.37 12.25
N ARG A 175 -8.28 1.82 13.35
CA ARG A 175 -9.36 2.81 13.29
C ARG A 175 -8.90 4.16 12.75
N ASP A 176 -7.71 4.61 13.15
CA ASP A 176 -7.15 5.89 12.73
C ASP A 176 -6.71 5.81 11.25
N ALA A 177 -6.13 4.68 10.82
CA ALA A 177 -5.81 4.43 9.42
C ALA A 177 -7.06 4.42 8.53
N TYR A 178 -8.11 3.67 8.89
CA TYR A 178 -9.36 3.69 8.14
C TYR A 178 -10.02 5.07 8.11
N LYS A 179 -10.02 5.79 9.24
CA LYS A 179 -10.52 7.16 9.26
C LYS A 179 -9.74 8.04 8.27
N SER A 180 -8.41 7.97 8.30
CA SER A 180 -7.56 8.75 7.41
C SER A 180 -7.74 8.37 5.94
N ILE A 181 -7.78 7.07 5.60
CA ILE A 181 -8.09 6.56 4.26
C ILE A 181 -9.44 7.09 3.77
N TYR A 182 -10.50 6.97 4.59
CA TYR A 182 -11.86 7.35 4.17
C TYR A 182 -12.10 8.86 4.13
N THR A 183 -11.21 9.66 4.71
CA THR A 183 -11.23 11.13 4.59
C THR A 183 -10.26 11.65 3.55
N SER A 184 -9.30 10.86 3.12
CA SER A 184 -8.29 11.26 2.14
C SER A 184 -8.91 11.43 0.75
N ARG A 185 -8.41 12.42 0.02
CA ARG A 185 -8.78 12.68 -1.37
C ARG A 185 -7.52 13.01 -2.16
N LEU A 186 -7.38 12.42 -3.33
CA LEU A 186 -6.41 12.85 -4.32
C LEU A 186 -6.86 14.18 -4.93
N GLU A 187 -6.07 15.25 -4.80
CA GLU A 187 -6.43 16.60 -5.26
C GLU A 187 -5.77 16.96 -6.58
N CYS A 188 -4.55 16.48 -6.82
CA CYS A 188 -3.82 16.71 -8.07
C CYS A 188 -2.90 15.54 -8.41
N VAL A 189 -2.42 15.52 -9.65
CA VAL A 189 -1.43 14.54 -10.13
C VAL A 189 -0.28 15.31 -10.74
N ASN A 190 0.90 15.22 -10.11
CA ASN A 190 2.13 15.87 -10.55
C ASN A 190 3.05 14.89 -11.30
N CYS A 191 2.89 13.58 -11.08
CA CYS A 191 3.61 12.54 -11.81
C CYS A 191 3.06 12.40 -13.23
N ALA A 192 3.94 12.28 -14.22
CA ALA A 192 3.57 12.15 -15.62
C ALA A 192 3.08 10.74 -15.98
N ASP A 193 3.56 9.70 -15.30
CA ASP A 193 3.21 8.30 -15.58
C ASP A 193 2.59 7.64 -14.34
N VAL A 194 1.25 7.54 -14.36
CA VAL A 194 0.47 6.99 -13.27
C VAL A 194 -0.32 5.77 -13.73
N HIS A 195 -0.14 4.67 -13.02
CA HIS A 195 -0.85 3.41 -13.22
C HIS A 195 -1.81 3.15 -12.06
N TYR A 196 -3.06 2.82 -12.37
CA TYR A 196 -4.04 2.37 -11.38
C TYR A 196 -4.42 0.92 -11.66
N TRP A 197 -4.12 0.04 -10.73
CA TRP A 197 -4.37 -1.39 -10.79
C TRP A 197 -5.50 -1.79 -9.86
N TYR A 198 -6.33 -2.76 -10.28
CA TYR A 198 -7.38 -3.29 -9.41
C TYR A 198 -7.82 -4.68 -9.79
N GLY A 199 -8.25 -5.46 -8.80
CA GLY A 199 -8.85 -6.77 -8.99
C GLY A 199 -10.29 -6.69 -9.51
N GLN A 200 -10.72 -7.64 -10.33
CA GLN A 200 -12.08 -7.66 -10.89
C GLN A 200 -13.17 -7.64 -9.82
N HIS A 201 -12.95 -8.29 -8.67
CA HIS A 201 -13.95 -8.40 -7.60
C HIS A 201 -14.20 -7.07 -6.86
N GLU A 202 -13.33 -6.09 -7.00
CA GLU A 202 -13.51 -4.74 -6.45
C GLU A 202 -13.90 -3.68 -7.51
N ALA A 203 -14.20 -4.11 -8.74
CA ALA A 203 -14.48 -3.21 -9.87
C ALA A 203 -15.59 -2.17 -9.58
N PHE A 204 -16.57 -2.50 -8.74
CA PHE A 204 -17.63 -1.57 -8.36
C PHE A 204 -17.07 -0.35 -7.58
N VAL A 205 -16.17 -0.57 -6.64
CA VAL A 205 -15.52 0.50 -5.87
C VAL A 205 -14.44 1.19 -6.70
N ALA A 206 -13.61 0.40 -7.38
CA ALA A 206 -12.52 0.90 -8.22
C ALA A 206 -13.00 1.88 -9.30
N LYS A 207 -14.23 1.71 -9.82
CA LYS A 207 -14.84 2.62 -10.79
C LYS A 207 -14.90 4.07 -10.32
N TYR A 208 -15.13 4.32 -9.06
CA TYR A 208 -15.15 5.68 -8.51
C TYR A 208 -13.73 6.24 -8.39
N MET A 209 -12.77 5.39 -8.03
CA MET A 209 -11.36 5.76 -7.86
C MET A 209 -10.73 6.15 -9.21
N PHE A 210 -10.82 5.28 -10.21
CA PHE A 210 -10.21 5.56 -11.51
C PHE A 210 -10.93 6.66 -12.29
N ARG A 211 -12.24 6.86 -12.10
CA ARG A 211 -12.94 8.02 -12.67
C ARG A 211 -12.40 9.34 -12.11
N HIS A 212 -12.16 9.38 -10.81
CA HIS A 212 -11.55 10.55 -10.18
C HIS A 212 -10.13 10.77 -10.68
N LEU A 213 -9.31 9.71 -10.70
CA LEU A 213 -7.94 9.75 -11.21
C LEU A 213 -7.90 10.22 -12.68
N SER A 214 -8.73 9.65 -13.56
CA SER A 214 -8.78 10.02 -14.99
C SER A 214 -9.23 11.47 -15.22
N ALA A 215 -9.99 12.05 -14.28
CA ALA A 215 -10.35 13.46 -14.34
C ALA A 215 -9.17 14.38 -13.98
N LEU A 216 -8.26 13.93 -13.12
CA LEU A 216 -7.05 14.66 -12.73
C LEU A 216 -5.87 14.38 -13.66
N ALA A 217 -5.76 13.15 -14.16
CA ALA A 217 -4.70 12.67 -15.05
C ALA A 217 -5.31 11.89 -16.23
N PRO A 218 -5.71 12.56 -17.32
CA PRO A 218 -6.36 11.89 -18.47
C PRO A 218 -5.48 10.81 -19.13
N HIS A 219 -4.18 10.87 -18.95
CA HIS A 219 -3.21 9.92 -19.51
C HIS A 219 -2.86 8.77 -18.55
N CYS A 220 -3.53 8.66 -17.40
CA CYS A 220 -3.27 7.55 -16.47
C CYS A 220 -3.65 6.20 -17.09
N HIS A 221 -2.86 5.18 -16.75
CA HIS A 221 -3.05 3.81 -17.19
C HIS A 221 -3.92 3.03 -16.22
N ILE A 222 -5.06 2.51 -16.68
CA ILE A 222 -6.00 1.74 -15.82
C ILE A 222 -5.94 0.26 -16.21
N THR A 223 -5.51 -0.59 -15.28
CA THR A 223 -5.40 -2.04 -15.51
C THR A 223 -6.28 -2.84 -14.56
N ARG A 224 -7.17 -3.66 -15.14
CA ARG A 224 -8.02 -4.59 -14.39
C ARG A 224 -7.47 -6.01 -14.47
N PHE A 225 -7.29 -6.65 -13.32
CA PHE A 225 -6.85 -8.05 -13.25
C PHE A 225 -8.05 -8.98 -13.09
N PRO A 226 -8.32 -9.86 -14.09
CA PRO A 226 -9.46 -10.78 -14.05
C PRO A 226 -9.38 -11.75 -12.88
N ARG A 227 -10.52 -12.03 -12.25
CA ARG A 227 -10.67 -13.00 -11.14
C ARG A 227 -9.85 -12.71 -9.89
N MET A 228 -9.20 -11.56 -9.79
CA MET A 228 -8.43 -11.13 -8.62
C MET A 228 -9.29 -10.35 -7.64
N GLN A 229 -8.96 -10.50 -6.36
CA GLN A 229 -9.48 -9.73 -5.24
C GLN A 229 -8.57 -8.53 -4.94
N HIS A 230 -8.91 -7.77 -3.91
CA HIS A 230 -8.17 -6.62 -3.42
C HIS A 230 -6.74 -6.98 -3.01
N GLY A 231 -5.73 -6.47 -3.71
CA GLY A 231 -4.31 -6.74 -3.43
C GLY A 231 -3.85 -8.19 -3.65
N GLN A 232 -4.70 -9.05 -4.24
CA GLN A 232 -4.36 -10.45 -4.45
C GLN A 232 -3.21 -10.63 -5.46
N LEU A 233 -3.07 -9.73 -6.41
CA LEU A 233 -2.07 -9.85 -7.46
C LEU A 233 -0.65 -9.93 -6.88
N VAL A 234 -0.28 -9.05 -5.98
CA VAL A 234 1.07 -9.01 -5.41
C VAL A 234 1.35 -10.19 -4.47
N ILE A 235 0.31 -10.77 -3.86
CA ILE A 235 0.42 -11.90 -2.94
C ILE A 235 0.55 -13.22 -3.70
N ASP A 236 -0.33 -13.47 -4.66
CA ASP A 236 -0.41 -14.76 -5.36
C ASP A 236 0.43 -14.80 -6.64
N HIS A 237 0.73 -13.64 -7.25
CA HIS A 237 1.44 -13.53 -8.53
C HIS A 237 2.54 -12.45 -8.50
N PRO A 238 3.50 -12.52 -7.53
CA PRO A 238 4.59 -11.54 -7.43
C PRO A 238 5.49 -11.50 -8.68
N ASP A 239 5.61 -12.62 -9.41
CA ASP A 239 6.29 -12.74 -10.70
C ASP A 239 5.65 -11.81 -11.74
N ARG A 240 4.33 -11.84 -11.84
CA ARG A 240 3.59 -10.97 -12.78
C ARG A 240 3.70 -9.50 -12.41
N VAL A 241 3.69 -9.18 -11.11
CA VAL A 241 3.94 -7.81 -10.65
C VAL A 241 5.36 -7.37 -11.01
N ALA A 242 6.35 -8.24 -10.82
CA ALA A 242 7.74 -7.95 -11.16
C ALA A 242 7.92 -7.68 -12.68
N GLU A 243 7.28 -8.47 -13.54
CA GLU A 243 7.27 -8.23 -15.00
C GLU A 243 6.68 -6.85 -15.33
N LEU A 244 5.48 -6.54 -14.82
CA LEU A 244 4.79 -5.29 -15.08
C LEU A 244 5.58 -4.08 -14.57
N LEU A 245 6.16 -4.15 -13.37
CA LEU A 245 7.02 -3.08 -12.85
C LEU A 245 8.27 -2.91 -13.71
N THR A 246 8.85 -4.01 -14.21
CA THR A 246 9.99 -3.94 -15.10
C THR A 246 9.64 -3.33 -16.47
N GLU A 247 8.45 -3.63 -17.00
CA GLU A 247 7.96 -3.01 -18.24
C GLU A 247 7.73 -1.50 -18.09
N ILE A 248 7.28 -1.05 -16.91
CA ILE A 248 6.99 0.37 -16.61
C ILE A 248 8.28 1.15 -16.34
N ILE A 249 9.14 0.62 -15.51
CA ILE A 249 10.32 1.34 -15.00
C ILE A 249 11.51 1.24 -15.97
N GLY A 250 11.61 0.16 -16.71
CA GLY A 250 12.70 -0.11 -17.68
C GLY A 250 13.93 -0.75 -17.05
#